data_de30673c8c97fdd14a6517d7b4c43c64
#
_entry.id   de30673c8c97fdd14a6517d7b4c43c64
#
_cell.length_a   1.000
_cell.length_b   1.000
_cell.length_c   1.000
_cell.angle_alpha   90.00
_cell.angle_beta   90.00
_cell.angle_gamma   90.00
#
_symmetry.space_group_name_H-M   'P 1'
#
loop_
_entity.id
_entity.type
_entity.pdbx_description
1 polymer ?
#
loop_
_entity_poly.entity_id
_entity_poly.type
_entity_poly.pdbx_seq_one_letter_code
_entity_poly.pdbx_strand_id
1 'polypeptide(L)'
;MKFLLEYGISKETIEELKATQEDSTIFYFLCSKENVKQVIEYLKSIHVEVIDKLLINRLELFFLPVDKIKECFEAYNIEVLVQLMNEDINVLNNV
;
A
#
# COMPACT_ATOMS: atom_id res chain seq x y z
N MET A 1 -7.11 -12.65 -4.52
CA MET A 1 -6.93 -11.19 -4.47
C MET A 1 -8.16 -10.37 -4.88
N LYS A 2 -9.33 -11.00 -4.87
CA LYS A 2 -10.57 -10.30 -5.22
C LYS A 2 -10.87 -9.11 -4.31
N PHE A 3 -10.45 -9.18 -3.04
CA PHE A 3 -10.69 -8.08 -2.11
C PHE A 3 -10.04 -6.77 -2.55
N LEU A 4 -8.96 -6.83 -3.33
CA LEU A 4 -8.32 -5.63 -3.85
C LEU A 4 -9.23 -4.87 -4.81
N LEU A 5 -10.03 -5.58 -5.60
CA LEU A 5 -10.97 -4.96 -6.52
C LEU A 5 -12.03 -4.15 -5.78
N GLU A 6 -12.42 -4.58 -4.59
CA GLU A 6 -13.39 -3.88 -3.74
C GLU A 6 -12.87 -2.51 -3.30
N TYR A 7 -11.54 -2.36 -3.23
CA TYR A 7 -10.90 -1.10 -2.87
C TYR A 7 -10.50 -0.25 -4.07
N GLY A 8 -10.92 -0.64 -5.27
CA GLY A 8 -10.63 0.12 -6.47
C GLY A 8 -9.25 -0.14 -7.08
N ILE A 9 -8.56 -1.19 -6.63
CA ILE A 9 -7.28 -1.58 -7.22
C ILE A 9 -7.55 -2.20 -8.58
N SER A 10 -6.80 -1.79 -9.61
CA SER A 10 -7.04 -2.26 -10.97
C SER A 10 -6.65 -3.73 -11.15
N LYS A 11 -7.31 -4.36 -12.11
CA LYS A 11 -7.04 -5.74 -12.48
C LYS A 11 -5.61 -5.92 -12.98
N GLU A 12 -5.13 -4.94 -13.73
CA GLU A 12 -3.76 -4.91 -14.24
C GLU A 12 -2.74 -4.91 -13.10
N THR A 13 -2.99 -4.16 -12.05
CA THR A 13 -2.13 -4.14 -10.86
C THR A 13 -2.07 -5.51 -10.21
N ILE A 14 -3.21 -6.17 -10.07
CA ILE A 14 -3.27 -7.51 -9.48
C ILE A 14 -2.48 -8.52 -10.32
N GLU A 15 -2.62 -8.46 -11.65
CA GLU A 15 -1.88 -9.32 -12.55
C GLU A 15 -0.38 -9.06 -12.48
N GLU A 16 0.03 -7.80 -12.39
CA GLU A 16 1.43 -7.42 -12.24
C GLU A 16 2.00 -7.93 -10.93
N LEU A 17 1.25 -7.84 -9.83
CA LEU A 17 1.67 -8.42 -8.55
C LEU A 17 1.94 -9.91 -8.67
N LYS A 18 1.04 -10.64 -9.30
CA LYS A 18 1.18 -12.09 -9.49
C LYS A 18 2.37 -12.44 -10.37
N ALA A 19 2.69 -11.58 -11.34
CA ALA A 19 3.78 -11.81 -12.28
C ALA A 19 5.15 -11.45 -11.70
N THR A 20 5.20 -10.46 -10.78
CA THR A 20 6.48 -9.94 -10.28
C THR A 20 6.87 -10.46 -8.90
N GLN A 21 5.93 -11.00 -8.13
CA GLN A 21 6.20 -11.51 -6.79
C GLN A 21 6.30 -13.03 -6.79
N GLU A 22 7.11 -13.55 -5.86
CA GLU A 22 7.23 -15.00 -5.67
C GLU A 22 5.93 -15.56 -5.09
N ASP A 23 5.63 -16.83 -5.37
CA ASP A 23 4.42 -17.49 -4.88
C ASP A 23 4.33 -17.44 -3.36
N SER A 24 5.45 -17.58 -2.65
CA SER A 24 5.48 -17.49 -1.20
C SER A 24 5.08 -16.11 -0.70
N THR A 25 5.50 -15.07 -1.40
CA THR A 25 5.14 -13.68 -1.06
C THR A 25 3.64 -13.46 -1.28
N ILE A 26 3.11 -13.94 -2.38
CA ILE A 26 1.68 -13.83 -2.68
C ILE A 26 0.86 -14.59 -1.64
N PHE A 27 1.30 -15.79 -1.25
CA PHE A 27 0.64 -16.56 -0.21
C PHE A 27 0.62 -15.79 1.12
N TYR A 28 1.76 -15.22 1.51
CA TYR A 28 1.85 -14.42 2.73
C TYR A 28 0.93 -13.20 2.67
N PHE A 29 0.87 -12.55 1.52
CA PHE A 29 0.00 -11.41 1.30
C PHE A 29 -1.47 -11.78 1.51
N LEU A 30 -1.89 -12.92 0.97
CA LEU A 30 -3.27 -13.41 1.14
C LEU A 30 -3.56 -13.80 2.59
N CYS A 31 -2.59 -14.37 3.30
CA CYS A 31 -2.73 -14.69 4.72
C CYS A 31 -2.82 -13.42 5.58
N SER A 32 -2.25 -12.33 5.11
CA SER A 32 -2.25 -11.04 5.81
C SER A 32 -3.41 -10.13 5.36
N LYS A 33 -4.41 -10.68 4.72
CA LYS A 33 -5.53 -9.96 4.10
C LYS A 33 -6.14 -8.89 5.00
N GLU A 34 -6.40 -9.22 6.27
CA GLU A 34 -7.04 -8.26 7.19
C GLU A 34 -6.13 -7.05 7.44
N ASN A 35 -4.84 -7.29 7.61
CA ASN A 35 -3.87 -6.20 7.78
C ASN A 35 -3.77 -5.34 6.52
N VAL A 36 -3.72 -5.99 5.35
CA VAL A 36 -3.67 -5.30 4.07
C VAL A 36 -4.88 -4.39 3.90
N LYS A 37 -6.07 -4.89 4.23
CA LYS A 37 -7.29 -4.08 4.17
C LYS A 37 -7.22 -2.85 5.06
N GLN A 38 -6.73 -3.01 6.30
CA GLN A 38 -6.60 -1.90 7.23
C GLN A 38 -5.63 -0.84 6.71
N VAL A 39 -4.51 -1.26 6.13
CA VAL A 39 -3.54 -0.34 5.55
C VAL A 39 -4.15 0.43 4.38
N ILE A 40 -4.84 -0.28 3.47
CA ILE A 40 -5.50 0.37 2.34
C ILE A 40 -6.54 1.38 2.81
N GLU A 41 -7.35 1.02 3.79
CA GLU A 41 -8.37 1.90 4.35
C GLU A 41 -7.74 3.16 4.96
N TYR A 42 -6.65 3.00 5.69
CA TYR A 42 -5.92 4.14 6.24
C TYR A 42 -5.38 5.05 5.13
N LEU A 43 -4.72 4.47 4.12
CA LEU A 43 -4.16 5.25 3.02
C LEU A 43 -5.26 6.01 2.26
N LYS A 44 -6.42 5.40 2.07
CA LYS A 44 -7.56 6.09 1.45
C LYS A 44 -8.09 7.22 2.33
N SER A 45 -8.10 7.03 3.64
CA SER A 45 -8.60 8.04 4.58
C SER A 45 -7.75 9.31 4.56
N ILE A 46 -6.48 9.22 4.21
CA ILE A 46 -5.58 10.35 4.09
C ILE A 46 -5.36 10.79 2.64
N HIS A 47 -6.20 10.28 1.72
CA HIS A 47 -6.24 10.70 0.31
C HIS A 47 -5.02 10.30 -0.53
N VAL A 48 -4.39 9.18 -0.22
CA VAL A 48 -3.32 8.62 -1.06
C VAL A 48 -3.95 8.06 -2.33
N GLU A 49 -3.51 8.53 -3.49
CA GLU A 49 -4.05 8.12 -4.79
C GLU A 49 -3.22 7.04 -5.47
N VAL A 50 -1.97 6.84 -5.04
CA VAL A 50 -1.01 5.95 -5.71
C VAL A 50 -0.93 4.56 -5.06
N ILE A 51 -2.04 4.07 -4.50
CA ILE A 51 -2.07 2.78 -3.80
C ILE A 51 -1.64 1.64 -4.72
N ASP A 52 -2.06 1.66 -5.99
CA ASP A 52 -1.65 0.66 -6.98
C ASP A 52 -0.13 0.60 -7.14
N LYS A 53 0.50 1.77 -7.24
CA LYS A 53 1.96 1.87 -7.37
C LYS A 53 2.66 1.41 -6.10
N LEU A 54 2.10 1.72 -4.93
CA LEU A 54 2.65 1.26 -3.66
C LEU A 54 2.60 -0.25 -3.55
N LEU A 55 1.53 -0.88 -4.00
CA LEU A 55 1.41 -2.34 -4.00
C LEU A 55 2.51 -2.99 -4.85
N ILE A 56 2.85 -2.39 -5.99
CA ILE A 56 3.86 -2.92 -6.89
C ILE A 56 5.28 -2.64 -6.36
N ASN A 57 5.54 -1.43 -5.89
CA ASN A 57 6.89 -0.97 -5.58
C ASN A 57 7.24 -1.02 -4.09
N ARG A 58 6.25 -1.04 -3.22
CA ARG A 58 6.40 -1.00 -1.76
C ARG A 58 5.45 -1.98 -1.07
N LEU A 59 5.44 -3.21 -1.55
CA LEU A 59 4.53 -4.24 -1.01
C LEU A 59 4.75 -4.47 0.49
N GLU A 60 5.99 -4.32 0.96
CA GLU A 60 6.33 -4.49 2.37
C GLU A 60 5.57 -3.55 3.30
N LEU A 61 5.14 -2.41 2.79
CA LEU A 61 4.35 -1.45 3.56
C LEU A 61 3.03 -2.08 4.04
N PHE A 62 2.45 -2.95 3.23
CA PHE A 62 1.15 -3.56 3.51
C PHE A 62 1.24 -4.71 4.52
N PHE A 63 2.45 -5.14 4.87
CA PHE A 63 2.68 -6.14 5.91
C PHE A 63 2.92 -5.52 7.28
N LEU A 64 3.12 -4.21 7.35
CA LEU A 64 3.29 -3.52 8.61
C LEU A 64 1.94 -3.33 9.31
N PRO A 65 1.90 -3.39 10.65
CA PRO A 65 0.68 -3.03 11.37
C PRO A 65 0.29 -1.59 11.05
N VAL A 66 -1.00 -1.33 10.90
CA VAL A 66 -1.49 0.01 10.56
C VAL A 66 -1.05 1.05 11.59
N ASP A 67 -0.94 0.68 12.86
CA ASP A 67 -0.49 1.59 13.91
C ASP A 67 0.95 2.08 13.69
N LYS A 68 1.81 1.20 13.16
CA LYS A 68 3.19 1.55 12.82
C LYS A 68 3.24 2.53 11.66
N ILE A 69 2.38 2.32 10.68
CA ILE A 69 2.28 3.22 9.51
C ILE A 69 1.79 4.58 9.96
N LYS A 70 0.78 4.62 10.84
CA LYS A 70 0.27 5.87 11.41
C LYS A 70 1.35 6.64 12.16
N GLU A 71 2.10 5.96 13.04
CA GLU A 71 3.21 6.59 13.76
C GLU A 71 4.21 7.22 12.80
N CYS A 72 4.60 6.47 11.77
CA CYS A 72 5.56 6.92 10.79
C CYS A 72 5.08 8.16 10.04
N PHE A 73 3.83 8.13 9.58
CA PHE A 73 3.25 9.21 8.78
C PHE A 73 2.93 10.44 9.61
N GLU A 74 2.47 10.25 10.86
CA GLU A 74 2.12 11.36 11.75
C GLU A 74 3.36 12.09 12.28
N ALA A 75 4.55 11.49 12.19
CA ALA A 75 5.80 12.15 12.50
C ALA A 75 6.12 13.27 11.49
N TYR A 76 5.45 13.28 10.35
CA TYR A 76 5.58 14.28 9.29
C TYR A 76 4.26 15.03 9.14
N ASN A 77 4.27 16.10 8.35
CA ASN A 77 3.00 16.74 7.96
C ASN A 77 2.32 15.82 6.94
N ILE A 78 1.22 15.19 7.34
CA ILE A 78 0.52 14.20 6.52
C ILE A 78 0.09 14.79 5.18
N GLU A 79 -0.44 16.01 5.15
CA GLU A 79 -0.89 16.64 3.92
C GLU A 79 0.25 16.80 2.91
N VAL A 80 1.40 17.26 3.38
CA VAL A 80 2.59 17.42 2.53
C VAL A 80 3.11 16.07 2.09
N LEU A 81 3.19 15.11 3.02
CA LEU A 81 3.67 13.76 2.70
C LEU A 81 2.80 13.11 1.63
N VAL A 82 1.48 13.17 1.78
CA VAL A 82 0.54 12.59 0.80
C VAL A 82 0.68 13.26 -0.56
N GLN A 83 0.82 14.58 -0.59
CA GLN A 83 1.02 15.31 -1.84
C GLN A 83 2.29 14.84 -2.55
N LEU A 84 3.39 14.72 -1.81
CA LEU A 84 4.66 14.25 -2.37
C LEU A 84 4.56 12.81 -2.85
N MET A 85 3.89 11.93 -2.10
CA MET A 85 3.69 10.54 -2.50
C MET A 85 2.87 10.42 -3.78
N ASN A 86 1.84 11.23 -3.94
CA ASN A 86 1.01 11.22 -5.15
C ASN A 86 1.77 11.71 -6.37
N GLU A 87 2.78 12.57 -6.16
CA GLU A 87 3.65 13.03 -7.23
C GLU A 87 4.78 12.03 -7.54
N ASP A 88 5.39 11.46 -6.49
CA ASP A 88 6.50 10.52 -6.62
C ASP A 88 6.57 9.61 -5.40
N ILE A 89 6.25 8.33 -5.59
CA ILE A 89 6.27 7.34 -4.50
C ILE A 89 7.67 7.13 -3.91
N ASN A 90 8.71 7.49 -4.64
CA ASN A 90 10.10 7.34 -4.16
C ASN A 90 10.41 8.23 -2.96
N VAL A 91 9.56 9.20 -2.66
CA VAL A 91 9.70 10.02 -1.45
C VAL A 91 9.71 9.15 -0.18
N LEU A 92 9.05 7.99 -0.21
CA LEU A 92 9.03 7.05 0.91
C LEU A 92 10.40 6.48 1.24
N ASN A 93 11.36 6.54 0.32
CA ASN A 93 12.73 6.10 0.58
C ASN A 93 13.42 6.96 1.65
N ASN A 94 12.89 8.16 1.88
CA ASN A 94 13.45 9.13 2.83
C ASN A 94 12.65 9.20 4.15
N VAL A 95 11.65 8.35 4.29
CA VAL A 95 10.76 8.34 5.46
C VAL A 95 11.18 7.31 6.49
#